data_735376725d276513b20d93fabc5b56f1
#
_entry.id   735376725d276513b20d93fabc5b56f1
#
_cell.length_a   1.000
_cell.length_b   1.000
_cell.length_c   1.000
_cell.angle_alpha   90.00
_cell.angle_beta   90.00
_cell.angle_gamma   90.00
#
_symmetry.space_group_name_H-M   'P 1'
#
loop_
_entity.id
_entity.type
_entity.pdbx_description
1 polymer ?
#
loop_
_entity_poly.entity_id
_entity_poly.type
_entity_poly.pdbx_seq_one_letter_code
_entity_poly.pdbx_strand_id
1 'polypeptide(L)'
;MAQDSFTSESSARNAMARNVEIKARAGDLAALATRVAAIADQGPTEILQDDTFFRCDAGRLKLRAFSNGSGELIFYRRANQPGPKESFYIRSPTSEPDKLRESLALAYGAVGRVRKHRTLFLVGRTRVHLDRVEGLGEFLELEVVLGEGERADAGVREAQRLMEMLAVDPSQLIERAYIDLLEH
;
A
#
# COMPACT_ATOMS: atom_id res chain seq x y z
N MET A 1 -4.41 -52.97 5.85
CA MET A 1 -5.11 -52.10 4.91
C MET A 1 -5.51 -50.85 5.65
N ALA A 2 -4.71 -49.83 5.55
CA ALA A 2 -5.01 -48.49 6.07
C ALA A 2 -5.17 -47.58 4.85
N GLN A 3 -6.37 -47.03 4.67
CA GLN A 3 -6.66 -46.09 3.60
C GLN A 3 -6.24 -44.71 4.05
N ASP A 4 -5.23 -44.18 3.38
CA ASP A 4 -4.85 -42.78 3.49
C ASP A 4 -5.93 -41.91 2.85
N SER A 5 -6.71 -41.26 3.69
CA SER A 5 -7.60 -40.17 3.28
C SER A 5 -6.76 -38.89 3.09
N PHE A 6 -6.29 -38.67 1.87
CA PHE A 6 -5.79 -37.35 1.44
C PHE A 6 -6.97 -36.38 1.41
N THR A 7 -7.14 -35.64 2.49
CA THR A 7 -7.99 -34.47 2.48
C THR A 7 -7.35 -33.40 1.60
N SER A 8 -7.97 -33.13 0.47
CA SER A 8 -7.64 -32.03 -0.41
C SER A 8 -7.81 -30.70 0.35
N GLU A 9 -6.74 -30.18 0.91
CA GLU A 9 -6.72 -28.80 1.35
C GLU A 9 -6.92 -27.91 0.12
N SER A 10 -8.04 -27.23 0.16
CA SER A 10 -8.46 -26.18 -0.75
C SER A 10 -7.28 -25.28 -1.10
N SER A 11 -6.84 -25.33 -2.35
CA SER A 11 -6.04 -24.29 -2.99
C SER A 11 -6.81 -22.96 -2.81
N ALA A 12 -6.49 -22.22 -1.76
CA ALA A 12 -6.88 -20.84 -1.62
C ALA A 12 -6.28 -20.11 -2.84
N ARG A 13 -7.11 -19.93 -3.86
CA ARG A 13 -6.78 -19.06 -5.00
C ARG A 13 -6.36 -17.74 -4.37
N ASN A 14 -5.12 -17.37 -4.61
CA ASN A 14 -4.57 -16.09 -4.20
C ASN A 14 -5.36 -15.02 -4.96
N ALA A 15 -6.52 -14.63 -4.39
CA ALA A 15 -7.42 -13.70 -5.02
C ALA A 15 -6.66 -12.40 -5.18
N MET A 16 -6.52 -11.97 -6.43
CA MET A 16 -5.86 -10.73 -6.80
C MET A 16 -6.59 -9.59 -6.09
N ALA A 17 -5.93 -9.00 -5.08
CA ALA A 17 -6.52 -7.93 -4.30
C ALA A 17 -6.56 -6.65 -5.12
N ARG A 18 -7.68 -5.92 -5.03
CA ARG A 18 -7.91 -4.65 -5.70
C ARG A 18 -8.31 -3.60 -4.68
N ASN A 19 -7.86 -2.39 -4.88
CA ASN A 19 -8.31 -1.23 -4.13
C ASN A 19 -8.46 -0.02 -5.05
N VAL A 20 -9.15 0.99 -4.56
CA VAL A 20 -9.10 2.35 -5.09
C VAL A 20 -8.22 3.16 -4.14
N GLU A 21 -7.17 3.75 -4.67
CA GLU A 21 -6.23 4.54 -3.88
C GLU A 21 -6.20 6.00 -4.31
N ILE A 22 -5.96 6.87 -3.35
CA ILE A 22 -5.51 8.24 -3.56
C ILE A 22 -4.27 8.50 -2.71
N LYS A 23 -3.47 9.46 -3.16
CA LYS A 23 -2.35 9.99 -2.41
C LYS A 23 -2.38 11.51 -2.46
N ALA A 24 -2.08 12.16 -1.34
CA ALA A 24 -1.98 13.61 -1.25
C ALA A 24 -0.79 14.01 -0.37
N ARG A 25 -0.22 15.19 -0.60
CA ARG A 25 0.67 15.81 0.40
C ARG A 25 -0.14 16.21 1.61
N ALA A 26 0.42 15.99 2.79
CA ALA A 26 -0.15 16.47 4.04
C ALA A 26 0.60 17.74 4.48
N GLY A 27 -0.15 18.83 4.68
CA GLY A 27 0.44 20.09 5.18
C GLY A 27 0.68 20.07 6.70
N ASP A 28 -0.23 19.40 7.44
CA ASP A 28 -0.16 19.19 8.90
C ASP A 28 -0.67 17.80 9.22
N LEU A 29 0.27 16.88 9.35
CA LEU A 29 -0.04 15.47 9.62
C LEU A 29 -0.66 15.26 11.01
N ALA A 30 -0.32 16.08 12.00
CA ALA A 30 -0.88 15.96 13.36
C ALA A 30 -2.35 16.37 13.40
N ALA A 31 -2.70 17.49 12.76
CA ALA A 31 -4.10 17.90 12.61
C ALA A 31 -4.89 16.87 11.79
N LEU A 32 -4.30 16.31 10.74
CA LEU A 32 -4.92 15.25 9.94
C LEU A 32 -5.14 13.98 10.75
N ALA A 33 -4.15 13.56 11.56
CA ALA A 33 -4.27 12.40 12.46
C ALA A 33 -5.44 12.56 13.45
N THR A 34 -5.63 13.76 14.00
CA THR A 34 -6.76 14.06 14.88
C THR A 34 -8.11 13.89 14.15
N ARG A 35 -8.21 14.39 12.91
CA ARG A 35 -9.44 14.22 12.11
C ARG A 35 -9.69 12.76 11.74
N VAL A 36 -8.65 12.02 11.36
CA VAL A 36 -8.79 10.59 11.07
C VAL A 36 -9.21 9.80 12.29
N ALA A 37 -8.57 10.05 13.46
CA ALA A 37 -8.90 9.36 14.71
C ALA A 37 -10.36 9.56 15.13
N ALA A 38 -10.96 10.72 14.79
CA ALA A 38 -12.36 11.01 15.11
C ALA A 38 -13.37 10.16 14.32
N ILE A 39 -12.97 9.58 13.19
CA ILE A 39 -13.85 8.78 12.31
C ILE A 39 -13.37 7.33 12.16
N ALA A 40 -12.22 6.97 12.74
CA ALA A 40 -11.64 5.66 12.60
C ALA A 40 -12.32 4.63 13.52
N ASP A 41 -12.51 3.42 12.98
CA ASP A 41 -12.99 2.26 13.75
C ASP A 41 -11.85 1.58 14.50
N GLN A 42 -10.61 1.64 13.94
CA GLN A 42 -9.40 1.04 14.51
C GLN A 42 -8.17 1.90 14.23
N GLY A 43 -7.16 1.76 15.07
CA GLY A 43 -5.89 2.46 15.01
C GLY A 43 -5.75 3.46 16.17
N PRO A 44 -4.64 4.24 16.22
CA PRO A 44 -3.50 4.18 15.31
C PRO A 44 -2.65 2.92 15.47
N THR A 45 -2.09 2.43 14.36
CA THR A 45 -1.06 1.38 14.35
C THR A 45 0.19 1.93 13.68
N GLU A 46 1.32 1.92 14.38
CA GLU A 46 2.59 2.43 13.86
C GLU A 46 3.37 1.33 13.13
N ILE A 47 3.83 1.61 11.92
CA ILE A 47 4.50 0.65 11.06
C ILE A 47 5.74 1.29 10.44
N LEU A 48 6.92 0.73 10.69
CA LEU A 48 8.14 1.08 9.98
C LEU A 48 8.26 0.20 8.73
N GLN A 49 8.43 0.82 7.58
CA GLN A 49 8.51 0.15 6.28
C GLN A 49 9.76 0.58 5.52
N ASP A 50 10.46 -0.40 4.98
CA ASP A 50 11.64 -0.24 4.16
C ASP A 50 11.43 -0.98 2.84
N ASP A 51 10.99 -0.24 1.81
CA ASP A 51 10.64 -0.75 0.50
C ASP A 51 11.82 -0.61 -0.46
N THR A 52 12.34 -1.72 -0.99
CA THR A 52 13.33 -1.74 -2.08
C THR A 52 12.63 -2.08 -3.38
N PHE A 53 12.79 -1.24 -4.40
CA PHE A 53 12.17 -1.42 -5.72
C PHE A 53 13.16 -2.04 -6.71
N PHE A 54 12.63 -2.89 -7.59
CA PHE A 54 13.39 -3.61 -8.61
C PHE A 54 12.86 -3.31 -10.00
N ARG A 55 13.70 -3.48 -11.01
CA ARG A 55 13.27 -3.35 -12.42
C ARG A 55 12.18 -4.36 -12.71
N CYS A 56 11.09 -3.88 -13.31
CA CYS A 56 9.93 -4.70 -13.65
C CYS A 56 9.11 -4.01 -14.74
N ASP A 57 9.16 -4.53 -15.97
CA ASP A 57 8.46 -3.93 -17.12
C ASP A 57 6.94 -4.13 -17.04
N ALA A 58 6.51 -5.19 -16.33
CA ALA A 58 5.09 -5.53 -16.22
C ALA A 58 4.31 -4.71 -15.18
N GLY A 59 4.99 -3.88 -14.38
CA GLY A 59 4.40 -3.11 -13.29
C GLY A 59 5.46 -2.62 -12.32
N ARG A 60 5.13 -2.60 -11.04
CA ARG A 60 6.09 -2.28 -9.97
C ARG A 60 6.30 -3.50 -9.08
N LEU A 61 7.56 -3.86 -8.88
CA LEU A 61 7.99 -4.91 -7.98
C LEU A 61 8.80 -4.30 -6.84
N LYS A 62 8.40 -4.58 -5.61
CA LYS A 62 9.14 -4.15 -4.43
C LYS A 62 9.17 -5.21 -3.35
N LEU A 63 10.24 -5.24 -2.61
CA LEU A 63 10.35 -5.95 -1.34
C LEU A 63 10.19 -4.96 -0.20
N ARG A 64 9.24 -5.22 0.68
CA ARG A 64 9.02 -4.49 1.92
C ARG A 64 9.62 -5.27 3.06
N ALA A 65 10.50 -4.65 3.83
CA ALA A 65 10.97 -5.18 5.10
C ALA A 65 10.31 -4.43 6.27
N PHE A 66 9.99 -5.16 7.33
CA PHE A 66 9.44 -4.63 8.57
C PHE A 66 10.50 -4.70 9.68
N SER A 67 10.33 -3.86 10.72
CA SER A 67 11.25 -3.79 11.85
C SER A 67 11.32 -5.07 12.69
N ASN A 68 10.32 -5.96 12.57
CA ASN A 68 10.29 -7.27 13.26
C ASN A 68 11.07 -8.38 12.53
N GLY A 69 11.77 -8.06 11.43
CA GLY A 69 12.54 -9.01 10.64
C GLY A 69 11.74 -9.80 9.59
N SER A 70 10.42 -9.60 9.51
CA SER A 70 9.61 -10.14 8.43
C SER A 70 9.57 -9.21 7.21
N GLY A 71 9.02 -9.70 6.11
CA GLY A 71 8.84 -8.88 4.92
C GLY A 71 7.77 -9.39 3.97
N GLU A 72 7.57 -8.67 2.89
CA GLU A 72 6.64 -9.03 1.82
C GLU A 72 7.23 -8.66 0.46
N LEU A 73 7.20 -9.57 -0.48
CA LEU A 73 7.36 -9.24 -1.90
C LEU A 73 6.01 -8.78 -2.43
N ILE A 74 5.99 -7.60 -3.04
CA ILE A 74 4.77 -6.95 -3.52
C ILE A 74 4.93 -6.63 -5.00
N PHE A 75 4.06 -7.21 -5.83
CA PHE A 75 3.87 -6.77 -7.19
C PHE A 75 2.58 -5.98 -7.29
N TYR A 76 2.60 -4.83 -8.00
CA TYR A 76 1.38 -4.06 -8.21
C TYR A 76 1.38 -3.31 -9.55
N ARG A 77 0.17 -3.04 -10.02
CA ARG A 77 -0.12 -2.20 -11.18
C ARG A 77 -1.13 -1.14 -10.80
N ARG A 78 -0.90 0.07 -11.23
CA ARG A 78 -1.86 1.18 -11.12
C ARG A 78 -1.61 2.20 -12.21
N ALA A 79 -2.63 2.96 -12.58
CA ALA A 79 -2.47 4.12 -13.46
C ALA A 79 -1.70 5.25 -12.75
N ASN A 80 -0.89 5.99 -13.48
CA ASN A 80 -0.31 7.25 -13.02
C ASN A 80 -1.25 8.38 -13.43
N GLN A 81 -2.23 8.65 -12.57
CA GLN A 81 -3.21 9.74 -12.75
C GLN A 81 -3.53 10.36 -11.38
N PRO A 82 -3.87 11.66 -11.33
CA PRO A 82 -4.34 12.27 -10.09
C PRO A 82 -5.71 11.74 -9.70
N GLY A 83 -6.04 11.85 -8.41
CA GLY A 83 -7.33 11.42 -7.87
C GLY A 83 -7.43 9.91 -7.64
N PRO A 84 -8.65 9.44 -7.34
CA PRO A 84 -8.92 8.02 -7.07
C PRO A 84 -8.61 7.15 -8.27
N LYS A 85 -7.80 6.10 -8.06
CA LYS A 85 -7.36 5.14 -9.10
C LYS A 85 -7.40 3.72 -8.59
N GLU A 86 -7.80 2.82 -9.47
CA GLU A 86 -7.76 1.40 -9.18
C GLU A 86 -6.30 0.90 -9.17
N SER A 87 -5.97 0.12 -8.16
CA SER A 87 -4.70 -0.58 -8.02
C SER A 87 -4.95 -2.07 -7.86
N PHE A 88 -4.18 -2.84 -8.57
CA PHE A 88 -4.12 -4.29 -8.51
C PHE A 88 -2.80 -4.70 -7.84
N TYR A 89 -2.82 -5.64 -6.90
CA TYR A 89 -1.63 -6.08 -6.22
C TYR A 89 -1.67 -7.54 -5.76
N ILE A 90 -0.46 -8.12 -5.67
CA ILE A 90 -0.22 -9.42 -5.04
C ILE A 90 0.85 -9.22 -3.96
N ARG A 91 0.62 -9.82 -2.80
CA ARG A 91 1.57 -9.81 -1.68
C ARG A 91 1.99 -11.25 -1.35
N SER A 92 3.29 -11.45 -1.21
CA SER A 92 3.88 -12.75 -0.84
C SER A 92 4.76 -12.56 0.39
N PRO A 93 4.35 -13.04 1.57
CA PRO A 93 5.14 -12.92 2.79
C PRO A 93 6.48 -13.64 2.68
N THR A 94 7.50 -13.10 3.37
CA THR A 94 8.81 -13.72 3.51
C THR A 94 9.35 -13.57 4.94
N SER A 95 10.00 -14.59 5.45
CA SER A 95 10.75 -14.55 6.72
C SER A 95 12.21 -14.15 6.55
N GLU A 96 12.70 -14.04 5.31
CA GLU A 96 14.10 -13.71 4.99
C GLU A 96 14.18 -12.52 4.00
N PRO A 97 13.68 -11.33 4.40
CA PRO A 97 13.61 -10.19 3.47
C PRO A 97 14.98 -9.73 2.97
N ASP A 98 16.05 -9.84 3.77
CA ASP A 98 17.38 -9.39 3.35
C ASP A 98 17.98 -10.29 2.28
N LYS A 99 17.86 -11.62 2.43
CA LYS A 99 18.31 -12.57 1.41
C LYS A 99 17.51 -12.44 0.11
N LEU A 100 16.20 -12.25 0.24
CA LEU A 100 15.33 -12.04 -0.93
C LEU A 100 15.65 -10.72 -1.63
N ARG A 101 15.97 -9.65 -0.86
CA ARG A 101 16.43 -8.37 -1.42
C ARG A 101 17.70 -8.54 -2.24
N GLU A 102 18.69 -9.23 -1.69
CA GLU A 102 19.96 -9.48 -2.37
C GLU A 102 19.75 -10.27 -3.67
N SER A 103 18.98 -11.35 -3.61
CA SER A 103 18.68 -12.19 -4.77
C SER A 103 17.98 -11.40 -5.88
N LEU A 104 16.96 -10.58 -5.54
CA LEU A 104 16.24 -9.77 -6.50
C LEU A 104 17.10 -8.63 -7.06
N ALA A 105 17.98 -8.03 -6.23
CA ALA A 105 18.89 -6.99 -6.69
C ALA A 105 19.92 -7.54 -7.70
N LEU A 106 20.44 -8.74 -7.48
CA LEU A 106 21.33 -9.42 -8.41
C LEU A 106 20.62 -9.82 -9.72
N ALA A 107 19.39 -10.34 -9.60
CA ALA A 107 18.64 -10.85 -10.75
C ALA A 107 18.06 -9.74 -11.64
N TYR A 108 17.50 -8.69 -11.07
CA TYR A 108 16.72 -7.66 -11.77
C TYR A 108 17.33 -6.25 -11.69
N GLY A 109 18.24 -6.01 -10.75
CA GLY A 109 18.74 -4.68 -10.43
C GLY A 109 17.77 -3.90 -9.53
N ALA A 110 18.30 -3.30 -8.46
CA ALA A 110 17.56 -2.37 -7.61
C ALA A 110 17.49 -0.99 -8.30
N VAL A 111 16.31 -0.36 -8.29
CA VAL A 111 16.09 0.98 -8.85
C VAL A 111 16.02 2.06 -7.77
N GLY A 112 15.73 1.71 -6.52
CA GLY A 112 15.72 2.65 -5.43
C GLY A 112 15.09 2.10 -4.16
N ARG A 113 15.08 2.90 -3.10
CA ARG A 113 14.63 2.52 -1.76
C ARG A 113 13.79 3.63 -1.14
N VAL A 114 12.66 3.25 -0.56
CA VAL A 114 11.73 4.16 0.14
C VAL A 114 11.59 3.69 1.57
N ARG A 115 12.01 4.53 2.51
CA ARG A 115 11.78 4.30 3.94
C ARG A 115 10.73 5.24 4.45
N LYS A 116 9.83 4.71 5.27
CA LYS A 116 8.76 5.52 5.85
C LYS A 116 8.30 5.01 7.20
N HIS A 117 7.83 5.94 7.99
CA HIS A 117 7.03 5.70 9.17
C HIS A 117 5.56 5.92 8.82
N ARG A 118 4.76 4.90 8.94
CA ARG A 118 3.32 4.89 8.62
C ARG A 118 2.50 4.76 9.87
N THR A 119 1.54 5.66 10.03
CA THR A 119 0.45 5.50 11.00
C THR A 119 -0.79 5.02 10.24
N LEU A 120 -1.27 3.81 10.56
CA LEU A 120 -2.44 3.18 9.93
C LEU A 120 -3.67 3.36 10.80
N PHE A 121 -4.77 3.79 10.18
CA PHE A 121 -6.13 3.72 10.71
C PHE A 121 -7.04 2.93 9.76
N LEU A 122 -8.14 2.38 10.30
CA LEU A 122 -9.20 1.77 9.50
C LEU A 122 -10.48 2.59 9.67
N VAL A 123 -11.10 2.93 8.53
CA VAL A 123 -12.43 3.56 8.45
C VAL A 123 -13.28 2.65 7.56
N GLY A 124 -14.14 1.84 8.18
CA GLY A 124 -14.82 0.75 7.49
C GLY A 124 -13.81 -0.20 6.82
N ARG A 125 -13.90 -0.34 5.51
CA ARG A 125 -12.97 -1.14 4.69
C ARG A 125 -11.77 -0.34 4.16
N THR A 126 -11.72 0.96 4.43
CA THR A 126 -10.67 1.85 3.92
C THR A 126 -9.50 1.90 4.88
N ARG A 127 -8.31 1.63 4.36
CA ARG A 127 -7.05 1.89 5.05
C ARG A 127 -6.67 3.34 4.85
N VAL A 128 -6.50 4.07 5.95
CA VAL A 128 -6.03 5.45 5.97
C VAL A 128 -4.60 5.44 6.47
N HIS A 129 -3.67 5.84 5.63
CA HIS A 129 -2.25 5.87 5.93
C HIS A 129 -1.77 7.31 6.06
N LEU A 130 -1.15 7.61 7.19
CA LEU A 130 -0.41 8.84 7.39
C LEU A 130 1.08 8.50 7.35
N ASP A 131 1.75 8.92 6.30
CA ASP A 131 3.13 8.54 6.01
C ASP A 131 4.09 9.70 6.22
N ARG A 132 5.16 9.47 7.01
CA ARG A 132 6.38 10.28 6.98
C ARG A 132 7.40 9.54 6.16
N VAL A 133 7.73 10.08 4.98
CA VAL A 133 8.63 9.46 4.01
C VAL A 133 9.98 10.16 4.04
N GLU A 134 11.04 9.39 4.27
CA GLU A 134 12.41 9.91 4.31
C GLU A 134 12.76 10.61 3.00
N GLY A 135 13.22 11.86 3.10
CA GLY A 135 13.58 12.70 1.95
C GLY A 135 12.41 13.31 1.16
N LEU A 136 11.14 12.99 1.49
CA LEU A 136 9.98 13.51 0.76
C LEU A 136 9.00 14.32 1.61
N GLY A 137 8.94 14.06 2.92
CA GLY A 137 8.00 14.73 3.84
C GLY A 137 6.76 13.90 4.15
N GLU A 138 5.63 14.55 4.32
CA GLU A 138 4.40 13.99 4.90
C GLU A 138 3.30 13.81 3.86
N PHE A 139 2.57 12.68 3.95
CA PHE A 139 1.56 12.28 2.99
C PHE A 139 0.38 11.59 3.65
N LEU A 140 -0.77 11.69 2.97
CA LEU A 140 -1.95 10.87 3.19
C LEU A 140 -2.09 9.87 2.03
N GLU A 141 -2.38 8.62 2.34
CA GLU A 141 -2.89 7.65 1.36
C GLU A 141 -4.23 7.09 1.86
N LEU A 142 -5.22 7.02 1.01
CA LEU A 142 -6.46 6.27 1.22
C LEU A 142 -6.44 5.05 0.30
N GLU A 143 -6.73 3.88 0.84
CA GLU A 143 -6.88 2.64 0.08
C GLU A 143 -8.22 2.00 0.39
N VAL A 144 -9.21 2.20 -0.47
CA VAL A 144 -10.53 1.56 -0.37
C VAL A 144 -10.44 0.15 -0.92
N VAL A 145 -10.51 -0.84 -0.06
CA VAL A 145 -10.42 -2.26 -0.46
C VAL A 145 -11.72 -2.66 -1.17
N LEU A 146 -11.58 -3.18 -2.39
CA LEU A 146 -12.72 -3.64 -3.19
C LEU A 146 -13.02 -5.11 -2.90
N GLY A 147 -14.30 -5.44 -2.84
CA GLY A 147 -14.77 -6.82 -2.79
C GLY A 147 -14.56 -7.55 -4.14
N GLU A 148 -14.70 -8.88 -4.12
CA GLU A 148 -14.65 -9.70 -5.33
C GLU A 148 -15.78 -9.29 -6.29
N GLY A 149 -15.43 -9.01 -7.56
CA GLY A 149 -16.37 -8.56 -8.58
C GLY A 149 -16.92 -7.14 -8.40
N GLU A 150 -16.52 -6.43 -7.36
CA GLU A 150 -16.97 -5.06 -7.12
C GLU A 150 -16.42 -4.08 -8.17
N ARG A 151 -17.27 -3.16 -8.61
CA ARG A 151 -16.87 -2.11 -9.55
C ARG A 151 -16.06 -1.03 -8.85
N ALA A 152 -15.05 -0.49 -9.54
CA ALA A 152 -14.18 0.55 -9.00
C ALA A 152 -14.91 1.86 -8.64
N ASP A 153 -16.02 2.18 -9.33
CA ASP A 153 -16.80 3.42 -9.08
C ASP A 153 -17.35 3.50 -7.63
N ALA A 154 -17.66 2.37 -7.00
CA ALA A 154 -18.05 2.38 -5.59
C ALA A 154 -16.90 2.80 -4.67
N GLY A 155 -15.70 2.27 -4.92
CA GLY A 155 -14.50 2.69 -4.19
C GLY A 155 -14.09 4.13 -4.46
N VAL A 156 -14.27 4.61 -5.69
CA VAL A 156 -14.01 6.03 -6.05
C VAL A 156 -14.90 6.96 -5.24
N ARG A 157 -16.21 6.68 -5.17
CA ARG A 157 -17.15 7.50 -4.37
C ARG A 157 -16.79 7.49 -2.88
N GLU A 158 -16.38 6.34 -2.35
CA GLU A 158 -15.96 6.21 -0.96
C GLU A 158 -14.68 7.01 -0.68
N ALA A 159 -13.67 6.92 -1.57
CA ALA A 159 -12.45 7.70 -1.46
C ALA A 159 -12.74 9.21 -1.51
N GLN A 160 -13.58 9.67 -2.43
CA GLN A 160 -13.99 11.08 -2.55
C GLN A 160 -14.69 11.59 -1.28
N ARG A 161 -15.64 10.82 -0.75
CA ARG A 161 -16.31 11.17 0.51
C ARG A 161 -15.31 11.31 1.67
N LEU A 162 -14.34 10.39 1.78
CA LEU A 162 -13.32 10.48 2.83
C LEU A 162 -12.40 11.69 2.63
N MET A 163 -12.04 12.02 1.40
CA MET A 163 -11.30 13.26 1.11
C MET A 163 -12.04 14.50 1.63
N GLU A 164 -13.35 14.61 1.36
CA GLU A 164 -14.19 15.70 1.85
C GLU A 164 -14.24 15.75 3.38
N MET A 165 -14.49 14.61 4.04
CA MET A 165 -14.52 14.50 5.51
C MET A 165 -13.19 14.87 6.17
N LEU A 166 -12.08 14.56 5.52
CA LEU A 166 -10.73 14.85 6.01
C LEU A 166 -10.21 16.22 5.56
N ALA A 167 -11.01 16.97 4.81
CA ALA A 167 -10.66 18.27 4.22
C ALA A 167 -9.34 18.20 3.40
N VAL A 168 -9.22 17.17 2.56
CA VAL A 168 -8.09 17.02 1.65
C VAL A 168 -8.28 17.95 0.46
N ASP A 169 -7.35 18.87 0.25
CA ASP A 169 -7.36 19.77 -0.89
C ASP A 169 -7.02 18.99 -2.19
N PRO A 170 -7.88 19.00 -3.21
CA PRO A 170 -7.59 18.35 -4.50
C PRO A 170 -6.29 18.80 -5.16
N SER A 171 -5.82 20.02 -4.90
CA SER A 171 -4.54 20.52 -5.41
C SER A 171 -3.31 19.82 -4.82
N GLN A 172 -3.47 19.13 -3.69
CA GLN A 172 -2.43 18.37 -3.03
C GLN A 172 -2.32 16.92 -3.51
N LEU A 173 -3.23 16.49 -4.40
CA LEU A 173 -3.22 15.12 -4.94
C LEU A 173 -1.98 14.84 -5.76
N ILE A 174 -1.44 13.63 -5.59
CA ILE A 174 -0.22 13.15 -6.25
C ILE A 174 -0.52 11.89 -7.05
N GLU A 175 -0.11 11.89 -8.31
CA GLU A 175 -0.23 10.73 -9.20
C GLU A 175 0.93 9.75 -9.10
N ARG A 176 2.13 10.23 -8.73
CA ARG A 176 3.38 9.46 -8.75
C ARG A 176 3.55 8.59 -7.49
N ALA A 177 4.28 7.50 -7.62
CA ALA A 177 4.72 6.71 -6.46
C ALA A 177 5.85 7.43 -5.71
N TYR A 178 6.09 7.09 -4.43
CA TYR A 178 7.18 7.70 -3.66
C TYR A 178 8.54 7.49 -4.32
N ILE A 179 8.79 6.30 -4.89
CA ILE A 179 10.03 6.01 -5.60
C ILE A 179 10.26 6.97 -6.78
N ASP A 180 9.19 7.27 -7.53
CA ASP A 180 9.27 8.18 -8.68
C ASP A 180 9.50 9.65 -8.23
N LEU A 181 9.20 10.00 -6.98
CA LEU A 181 9.44 11.31 -6.39
C LEU A 181 10.86 11.47 -5.83
N LEU A 182 11.54 10.37 -5.51
CA LEU A 182 12.92 10.37 -5.01
C LEU A 182 13.98 10.47 -6.13
N GLU A 183 13.59 10.16 -7.36
CA GLU A 183 14.49 10.16 -8.53
C GLU A 183 14.80 11.56 -9.10
N HIS A 184 14.42 12.66 -8.38
CA HIS A 184 14.61 14.05 -8.87
C HIS A 184 15.25 14.96 -7.85
#